data_1d334a07dfbb9cffce727c7e85bc79d4
#
_entry.id   1d334a07dfbb9cffce727c7e85bc79d4
#
_cell.length_a   1.000
_cell.length_b   1.000
_cell.length_c   1.000
_cell.angle_alpha   90.00
_cell.angle_beta   90.00
_cell.angle_gamma   90.00
#
_symmetry.space_group_name_H-M   'P 1'
#
loop_
_entity.id
_entity.type
_entity.pdbx_description
1 polymer ?
#
loop_
_entity_poly.entity_id
_entity_poly.type
_entity_poly.pdbx_seq_one_letter_code
_entity_poly.pdbx_strand_id
1 'polypeptide(L)'
;MNLEILLYENRKAKLLNILKIGINPFKKFVSTGEIEEELGLVQSREDLLNIIMNTFDKDENIILPIIGGVGTGKTHLYWSLKKRLHFYNTFYISLENVYRKFYYNMYSEYIEEMGGGEVLRSITNKLCAEWGATERKFGFFHIADIDKVRNSAFEKLKSNFDNKIALNDVINAITSHQLDPYKRVEAERWLLGELMDIRDLSHLNILYDLKRKSYAYTMLKIIIENSELRSVIFIDDFEKIVSLMKGDKKSEEIFDPSWLYGEEHIQSPETRSAQKALDKILDLQKIKGLRIIITLKSIDALEEIKSIIREKNNQLLATMKEPIILSNFLENDIFQFYKENMKAFLKNNNYLEFFEEFPDSYFPLNEKILKYIHTCSQGNPREIIKFFIKIFNEIIFSNNNFDNILAYYENQC
;
A
#
# COMPACT_ATOMS: atom_id res chain seq x y z
N MET A 1 -20.70 -31.67 -42.82
CA MET A 1 -19.89 -30.86 -41.91
C MET A 1 -20.76 -30.58 -40.69
N ASN A 2 -20.35 -31.01 -39.50
CA ASN A 2 -21.19 -30.99 -38.31
C ASN A 2 -21.44 -29.52 -37.90
N LEU A 3 -22.65 -29.15 -37.57
CA LEU A 3 -23.05 -27.77 -37.23
C LEU A 3 -22.18 -27.22 -36.05
N GLU A 4 -21.81 -28.09 -35.13
CA GLU A 4 -20.94 -27.80 -34.01
C GLU A 4 -19.50 -27.38 -34.40
N ILE A 5 -18.94 -28.02 -35.43
CA ILE A 5 -17.63 -27.70 -35.99
C ILE A 5 -17.66 -26.31 -36.64
N LEU A 6 -18.72 -26.01 -37.39
CA LEU A 6 -18.88 -24.71 -38.03
C LEU A 6 -19.05 -23.57 -37.03
N LEU A 7 -19.77 -23.80 -35.95
CA LEU A 7 -19.93 -22.86 -34.85
C LEU A 7 -18.60 -22.62 -34.13
N TYR A 8 -17.84 -23.67 -33.89
CA TYR A 8 -16.51 -23.58 -33.23
C TYR A 8 -15.55 -22.74 -34.10
N GLU A 9 -15.42 -23.02 -35.37
CA GLU A 9 -14.53 -22.26 -36.28
C GLU A 9 -14.94 -20.78 -36.41
N ASN A 10 -16.24 -20.48 -36.46
CA ASN A 10 -16.70 -19.09 -36.46
C ASN A 10 -16.35 -18.34 -35.14
N ARG A 11 -16.48 -19.00 -34.02
CA ARG A 11 -16.12 -18.44 -32.71
C ARG A 11 -14.61 -18.18 -32.56
N LYS A 12 -13.82 -19.16 -33.00
CA LYS A 12 -12.37 -19.05 -33.07
C LYS A 12 -11.94 -17.85 -33.93
N ALA A 13 -12.51 -17.70 -35.13
CA ALA A 13 -12.21 -16.59 -36.02
C ALA A 13 -12.56 -15.21 -35.37
N LYS A 14 -13.72 -15.11 -34.74
CA LYS A 14 -14.14 -13.89 -34.03
C LYS A 14 -13.16 -13.53 -32.92
N LEU A 15 -12.80 -14.46 -32.03
CA LEU A 15 -11.86 -14.20 -30.93
C LEU A 15 -10.47 -13.82 -31.44
N LEU A 16 -9.97 -14.53 -32.45
CA LEU A 16 -8.68 -14.20 -33.07
C LEU A 16 -8.67 -12.78 -33.66
N ASN A 17 -9.79 -12.34 -34.25
CA ASN A 17 -9.93 -10.98 -34.73
C ASN A 17 -9.90 -9.95 -33.62
N ILE A 18 -10.49 -10.25 -32.45
CA ILE A 18 -10.43 -9.40 -31.25
C ILE A 18 -8.99 -9.33 -30.73
N LEU A 19 -8.30 -10.47 -30.65
CA LEU A 19 -6.90 -10.51 -30.20
C LEU A 19 -5.94 -9.80 -31.17
N LYS A 20 -6.25 -9.77 -32.49
CA LYS A 20 -5.48 -9.04 -33.51
C LYS A 20 -5.45 -7.51 -33.29
N ILE A 21 -6.29 -6.94 -32.41
CA ILE A 21 -6.15 -5.56 -31.93
C ILE A 21 -4.78 -5.35 -31.26
N GLY A 22 -4.07 -6.44 -30.92
CA GLY A 22 -2.71 -6.40 -30.39
C GLY A 22 -2.63 -6.20 -28.88
N ILE A 23 -3.77 -6.29 -28.18
CA ILE A 23 -3.84 -6.14 -26.73
C ILE A 23 -3.80 -7.51 -26.06
N ASN A 24 -2.75 -7.77 -25.28
CA ASN A 24 -2.66 -8.98 -24.46
C ASN A 24 -3.50 -8.82 -23.17
N PRO A 25 -4.48 -9.70 -22.92
CA PRO A 25 -5.40 -9.61 -21.77
C PRO A 25 -4.69 -9.59 -20.40
N PHE A 26 -3.50 -10.19 -20.30
CA PHE A 26 -2.77 -10.37 -19.05
C PHE A 26 -1.64 -9.37 -18.83
N LYS A 27 -1.30 -8.54 -19.83
CA LYS A 27 -0.16 -7.62 -19.77
C LYS A 27 -0.29 -6.57 -18.66
N LYS A 28 -1.50 -6.18 -18.28
CA LYS A 28 -1.80 -5.23 -17.21
C LYS A 28 -1.29 -5.65 -15.83
N PHE A 29 -1.14 -6.94 -15.57
CA PHE A 29 -0.62 -7.45 -14.30
C PHE A 29 0.91 -7.34 -14.14
N VAL A 30 1.62 -6.89 -15.13
CA VAL A 30 3.08 -6.66 -15.05
C VAL A 30 3.40 -5.31 -14.40
N SER A 31 2.43 -4.38 -14.40
CA SER A 31 2.58 -3.09 -13.75
C SER A 31 2.48 -3.22 -12.23
N THR A 32 3.39 -2.59 -11.49
CA THR A 32 3.29 -2.41 -10.03
C THR A 32 2.36 -1.26 -9.65
N GLY A 33 1.86 -0.52 -10.66
CA GLY A 33 0.95 0.59 -10.47
C GLY A 33 -0.48 0.14 -10.10
N GLU A 34 -1.30 1.11 -9.80
CA GLU A 34 -2.72 0.89 -9.49
C GLU A 34 -3.42 0.21 -10.67
N ILE A 35 -4.10 -0.89 -10.38
CA ILE A 35 -4.95 -1.58 -11.35
C ILE A 35 -6.35 -1.03 -11.13
N GLU A 36 -6.84 -0.23 -12.07
CA GLU A 36 -8.15 0.44 -11.98
C GLU A 36 -9.33 -0.52 -11.83
N GLU A 37 -9.18 -1.76 -12.27
CA GLU A 37 -10.21 -2.78 -12.24
C GLU A 37 -9.95 -3.83 -11.16
N GLU A 38 -10.99 -4.34 -10.50
CA GLU A 38 -10.90 -5.51 -9.61
C GLU A 38 -10.68 -6.80 -10.40
N LEU A 39 -9.53 -6.89 -11.07
CA LEU A 39 -9.21 -8.00 -11.92
C LEU A 39 -8.38 -9.06 -11.24
N GLY A 40 -8.66 -10.31 -11.54
CA GLY A 40 -7.88 -11.43 -11.08
C GLY A 40 -8.09 -11.79 -9.61
N LEU A 41 -9.16 -11.31 -9.00
CA LEU A 41 -9.53 -11.75 -7.67
C LEU A 41 -10.16 -13.14 -7.75
N VAL A 42 -9.48 -14.11 -7.16
CA VAL A 42 -9.97 -15.48 -7.02
C VAL A 42 -10.58 -15.68 -5.64
N GLN A 43 -11.44 -16.70 -5.47
CA GLN A 43 -12.18 -16.91 -4.21
C GLN A 43 -11.25 -17.01 -3.00
N SER A 44 -10.11 -17.68 -3.13
CA SER A 44 -9.14 -17.78 -2.04
C SER A 44 -8.60 -16.42 -1.59
N ARG A 45 -8.49 -15.45 -2.49
CA ARG A 45 -8.05 -14.08 -2.18
C ARG A 45 -9.19 -13.23 -1.62
N GLU A 46 -10.40 -13.46 -2.09
CA GLU A 46 -11.60 -12.82 -1.58
C GLU A 46 -11.84 -13.18 -0.12
N ASP A 47 -11.68 -14.43 0.23
CA ASP A 47 -11.79 -14.92 1.61
C ASP A 47 -10.75 -14.24 2.53
N LEU A 48 -9.51 -14.07 2.05
CA LEU A 48 -8.47 -13.37 2.81
C LEU A 48 -8.79 -11.87 3.00
N LEU A 49 -9.30 -11.20 1.97
CA LEU A 49 -9.73 -9.80 2.08
C LEU A 49 -10.85 -9.65 3.12
N ASN A 50 -11.81 -10.56 3.12
CA ASN A 50 -12.89 -10.56 4.10
C ASN A 50 -12.38 -10.77 5.53
N ILE A 51 -11.37 -11.63 5.73
CA ILE A 51 -10.72 -11.81 7.04
C ILE A 51 -10.03 -10.50 7.47
N ILE A 52 -9.30 -9.82 6.57
CA ILE A 52 -8.64 -8.55 6.87
C ILE A 52 -9.67 -7.49 7.28
N MET A 53 -10.73 -7.33 6.49
CA MET A 53 -11.78 -6.35 6.76
C MET A 53 -12.46 -6.61 8.11
N ASN A 54 -12.83 -7.84 8.38
CA ASN A 54 -13.42 -8.24 9.67
C ASN A 54 -12.47 -7.99 10.85
N THR A 55 -11.17 -8.14 10.65
CA THR A 55 -10.16 -7.83 11.68
C THR A 55 -10.10 -6.34 11.95
N PHE A 56 -10.16 -5.50 10.91
CA PHE A 56 -10.13 -4.05 11.04
C PHE A 56 -11.38 -3.47 11.69
N ASP A 57 -12.54 -4.09 11.49
CA ASP A 57 -13.78 -3.62 12.10
C ASP A 57 -13.82 -3.90 13.61
N LYS A 58 -13.18 -4.97 14.05
CA LYS A 58 -13.19 -5.38 15.47
C LYS A 58 -12.13 -4.69 16.32
N ASP A 59 -10.97 -4.43 15.72
CA ASP A 59 -9.78 -4.04 16.46
C ASP A 59 -9.21 -2.72 15.95
N GLU A 60 -8.73 -1.90 16.88
CA GLU A 60 -8.00 -0.65 16.59
C GLU A 60 -6.52 -0.79 16.97
N ASN A 61 -5.68 0.03 16.37
CA ASN A 61 -4.26 0.11 16.67
C ASN A 61 -3.55 -1.25 16.61
N ILE A 62 -3.72 -1.97 15.51
CA ILE A 62 -3.16 -3.30 15.31
C ILE A 62 -2.06 -3.31 14.26
N ILE A 63 -1.16 -4.29 14.38
CA ILE A 63 -0.25 -4.72 13.32
C ILE A 63 -0.74 -6.07 12.79
N LEU A 64 -1.03 -6.13 11.51
CA LEU A 64 -1.46 -7.36 10.83
C LEU A 64 -0.34 -7.82 9.88
N PRO A 65 0.38 -8.89 10.20
CA PRO A 65 1.35 -9.47 9.30
C PRO A 65 0.68 -10.24 8.16
N ILE A 66 1.14 -10.02 6.93
CA ILE A 66 0.79 -10.81 5.76
C ILE A 66 2.05 -11.52 5.28
N ILE A 67 2.05 -12.84 5.28
CA ILE A 67 3.18 -13.66 4.89
C ILE A 67 2.93 -14.28 3.52
N GLY A 68 3.85 -14.07 2.60
CA GLY A 68 3.77 -14.70 1.28
C GLY A 68 5.09 -14.63 0.54
N GLY A 69 5.41 -15.68 -0.18
CA GLY A 69 6.60 -15.76 -1.03
C GLY A 69 6.68 -14.66 -2.09
N VAL A 70 7.78 -14.65 -2.82
CA VAL A 70 7.93 -13.73 -3.96
C VAL A 70 6.92 -14.11 -5.05
N GLY A 71 6.17 -13.11 -5.54
CA GLY A 71 5.20 -13.33 -6.61
C GLY A 71 3.83 -13.84 -6.18
N THR A 72 3.57 -14.04 -4.88
CA THR A 72 2.26 -14.51 -4.37
C THR A 72 1.16 -13.46 -4.46
N GLY A 73 1.48 -12.20 -4.80
CA GLY A 73 0.49 -11.14 -5.00
C GLY A 73 0.28 -10.21 -3.80
N LYS A 74 1.25 -10.03 -2.91
CA LYS A 74 1.15 -9.13 -1.74
C LYS A 74 0.77 -7.69 -2.13
N THR A 75 1.47 -7.11 -3.09
CA THR A 75 1.17 -5.75 -3.58
C THR A 75 -0.19 -5.67 -4.27
N HIS A 76 -0.59 -6.71 -5.00
CA HIS A 76 -1.91 -6.78 -5.62
C HIS A 76 -3.03 -6.86 -4.58
N LEU A 77 -2.79 -7.56 -3.46
CA LEU A 77 -3.72 -7.60 -2.33
C LEU A 77 -3.98 -6.20 -1.75
N TYR A 78 -2.94 -5.34 -1.69
CA TYR A 78 -3.10 -3.94 -1.29
C TYR A 78 -4.08 -3.19 -2.19
N TRP A 79 -3.91 -3.28 -3.52
CA TRP A 79 -4.79 -2.58 -4.45
C TRP A 79 -6.23 -3.06 -4.36
N SER A 80 -6.43 -4.37 -4.20
CA SER A 80 -7.76 -4.95 -3.98
C SER A 80 -8.37 -4.51 -2.64
N LEU A 81 -7.56 -4.42 -1.60
CA LEU A 81 -7.99 -3.95 -0.28
C LEU A 81 -8.36 -2.47 -0.31
N LYS A 82 -7.55 -1.62 -0.94
CA LYS A 82 -7.80 -0.18 -1.10
C LYS A 82 -9.17 0.08 -1.72
N LYS A 83 -9.54 -0.66 -2.75
CA LYS A 83 -10.85 -0.53 -3.41
C LYS A 83 -12.04 -0.93 -2.55
N ARG A 84 -11.85 -1.80 -1.57
CA ARG A 84 -12.92 -2.26 -0.67
C ARG A 84 -13.03 -1.47 0.62
N LEU A 85 -11.95 -0.84 1.04
CA LEU A 85 -11.88 -0.05 2.26
C LEU A 85 -12.39 1.39 2.05
N HIS A 86 -13.61 1.56 1.54
CA HIS A 86 -14.21 2.88 1.27
C HIS A 86 -14.37 3.77 2.52
N PHE A 87 -14.35 3.17 3.72
CA PHE A 87 -14.44 3.87 5.00
C PHE A 87 -13.07 4.05 5.68
N TYR A 88 -11.98 3.88 4.92
CA TYR A 88 -10.63 4.01 5.42
C TYR A 88 -9.77 4.84 4.46
N ASN A 89 -8.89 5.64 5.03
CA ASN A 89 -7.78 6.23 4.29
C ASN A 89 -6.69 5.18 4.20
N THR A 90 -6.48 4.61 3.02
CA THR A 90 -5.47 3.57 2.80
C THR A 90 -4.30 4.13 2.03
N PHE A 91 -3.08 3.90 2.49
CA PHE A 91 -1.89 4.32 1.78
C PHE A 91 -0.78 3.28 1.84
N TYR A 92 0.03 3.26 0.79
CA TYR A 92 1.07 2.28 0.54
C TYR A 92 2.46 2.86 0.75
N ILE A 93 3.32 2.11 1.41
CA ILE A 93 4.70 2.48 1.62
C ILE A 93 5.58 1.29 1.28
N SER A 94 6.51 1.50 0.34
CA SER A 94 7.64 0.61 0.14
C SER A 94 8.82 1.06 0.98
N LEU A 95 9.37 0.15 1.77
CA LEU A 95 10.55 0.47 2.60
C LEU A 95 11.80 0.76 1.77
N GLU A 96 11.81 0.44 0.47
CA GLU A 96 12.94 0.81 -0.41
C GLU A 96 13.15 2.32 -0.48
N ASN A 97 12.07 3.09 -0.42
CA ASN A 97 12.10 4.53 -0.71
C ASN A 97 12.06 5.42 0.54
N VAL A 98 11.75 4.88 1.72
CA VAL A 98 11.31 5.67 2.88
C VAL A 98 12.36 5.85 3.97
N TYR A 99 13.55 5.27 3.87
CA TYR A 99 14.57 5.33 4.94
C TYR A 99 14.96 6.75 5.36
N ARG A 100 15.08 7.66 4.41
CA ARG A 100 15.35 9.08 4.69
C ARG A 100 14.04 9.81 4.90
N LYS A 101 13.97 10.63 5.96
CA LYS A 101 12.78 11.46 6.29
C LYS A 101 11.48 10.64 6.41
N PHE A 102 11.53 9.49 7.06
CA PHE A 102 10.47 8.50 7.17
C PHE A 102 9.07 9.09 7.42
N TYR A 103 8.88 9.86 8.49
CA TYR A 103 7.55 10.43 8.79
C TYR A 103 7.10 11.50 7.81
N TYR A 104 8.05 12.24 7.22
CA TYR A 104 7.73 13.22 6.21
C TYR A 104 7.20 12.55 4.93
N ASN A 105 7.89 11.51 4.47
CA ASN A 105 7.45 10.76 3.29
C ASN A 105 6.10 10.09 3.56
N MET A 106 5.91 9.49 4.75
CA MET A 106 4.61 8.95 5.14
C MET A 106 3.50 10.00 5.16
N TYR A 107 3.80 11.18 5.67
CA TYR A 107 2.85 12.28 5.69
C TYR A 107 2.49 12.74 4.27
N SER A 108 3.48 12.87 3.39
CA SER A 108 3.26 13.27 2.00
C SER A 108 2.38 12.26 1.25
N GLU A 109 2.71 10.97 1.34
CA GLU A 109 1.89 9.89 0.76
C GLU A 109 0.46 9.90 1.31
N TYR A 110 0.32 10.08 2.62
CA TYR A 110 -0.99 10.11 3.26
C TYR A 110 -1.84 11.28 2.77
N ILE A 111 -1.27 12.49 2.67
CA ILE A 111 -1.98 13.68 2.19
C ILE A 111 -2.34 13.53 0.71
N GLU A 112 -1.44 13.01 -0.12
CA GLU A 112 -1.70 12.77 -1.54
C GLU A 112 -2.85 11.79 -1.74
N GLU A 113 -2.85 10.67 -1.03
CA GLU A 113 -3.91 9.66 -1.08
C GLU A 113 -5.26 10.17 -0.59
N MET A 114 -5.29 11.10 0.35
CA MET A 114 -6.53 11.70 0.86
C MET A 114 -7.15 12.72 -0.08
N GLY A 115 -6.50 13.12 -1.18
CA GLY A 115 -6.96 14.16 -2.09
C GLY A 115 -6.36 15.55 -1.81
N GLY A 116 -5.22 15.61 -1.11
CA GLY A 116 -4.41 16.80 -0.97
C GLY A 116 -5.04 17.94 -0.14
N GLY A 117 -4.98 19.16 -0.67
CA GLY A 117 -5.32 20.36 0.08
C GLY A 117 -6.78 20.50 0.51
N GLU A 118 -7.74 19.91 -0.21
CA GLU A 118 -9.16 20.02 0.15
C GLU A 118 -9.49 19.27 1.45
N VAL A 119 -9.03 18.04 1.56
CA VAL A 119 -9.25 17.24 2.78
C VAL A 119 -8.46 17.82 3.95
N LEU A 120 -7.24 18.28 3.71
CA LEU A 120 -6.44 18.99 4.70
C LEU A 120 -7.17 20.21 5.25
N ARG A 121 -7.80 21.00 4.35
CA ARG A 121 -8.62 22.16 4.74
C ARG A 121 -9.83 21.76 5.59
N SER A 122 -10.51 20.67 5.23
CA SER A 122 -11.65 20.16 6.00
C SER A 122 -11.24 19.77 7.42
N ILE A 123 -10.16 19.00 7.56
CA ILE A 123 -9.65 18.56 8.88
C ILE A 123 -9.17 19.74 9.72
N THR A 124 -8.41 20.66 9.14
CA THR A 124 -7.89 21.84 9.88
C THR A 124 -9.01 22.80 10.28
N ASN A 125 -10.07 22.93 9.49
CA ASN A 125 -11.26 23.69 9.85
C ASN A 125 -11.99 23.05 11.04
N LYS A 126 -12.23 21.75 10.99
CA LYS A 126 -12.82 20.99 12.10
C LYS A 126 -12.00 21.17 13.40
N LEU A 127 -10.69 21.02 13.32
CA LEU A 127 -9.80 21.20 14.45
C LEU A 127 -9.90 22.60 15.05
N CYS A 128 -9.87 23.65 14.23
CA CYS A 128 -10.03 25.02 14.71
C CYS A 128 -11.38 25.23 15.40
N ALA A 129 -12.46 24.67 14.88
CA ALA A 129 -13.79 24.72 15.51
C ALA A 129 -13.79 24.01 16.87
N GLU A 130 -13.19 22.82 16.99
CA GLU A 130 -13.05 22.07 18.23
C GLU A 130 -12.18 22.79 19.28
N TRP A 131 -11.21 23.59 18.83
CA TRP A 131 -10.36 24.39 19.69
C TRP A 131 -11.00 25.71 20.13
N GLY A 132 -12.22 26.00 19.65
CA GLY A 132 -13.02 27.13 20.08
C GLY A 132 -13.04 28.31 19.13
N ALA A 133 -12.67 28.11 17.86
CA ALA A 133 -12.92 29.11 16.80
C ALA A 133 -14.43 29.15 16.55
N THR A 134 -15.13 30.13 17.14
CA THR A 134 -16.56 30.32 16.90
C THR A 134 -16.77 31.20 15.67
N GLU A 135 -17.51 30.69 14.68
CA GLU A 135 -18.09 31.51 13.63
C GLU A 135 -19.15 32.44 14.21
N ARG A 136 -18.80 33.71 14.47
CA ARG A 136 -19.82 34.71 14.71
C ARG A 136 -20.42 35.10 13.36
N LYS A 137 -21.64 34.65 13.10
CA LYS A 137 -22.49 35.11 12.00
C LYS A 137 -22.93 36.54 12.23
N PHE A 138 -22.12 37.50 11.92
CA PHE A 138 -22.55 38.88 11.63
C PHE A 138 -21.66 39.50 10.56
N GLY A 139 -22.15 39.57 9.45
CA GLY A 139 -21.97 40.29 8.21
C GLY A 139 -20.67 40.94 7.82
N PHE A 140 -19.58 41.03 8.51
CA PHE A 140 -18.28 41.55 8.09
C PHE A 140 -17.22 41.17 9.14
N PHE A 141 -16.28 40.28 8.76
CA PHE A 141 -15.08 39.92 9.50
C PHE A 141 -15.26 39.14 10.83
N HIS A 142 -15.10 37.83 10.77
CA HIS A 142 -14.91 37.00 11.95
C HIS A 142 -13.43 37.02 12.36
N ILE A 143 -13.11 37.78 13.38
CA ILE A 143 -11.83 37.69 14.07
C ILE A 143 -12.07 36.75 15.25
N ALA A 144 -11.83 35.46 15.05
CA ALA A 144 -11.57 34.58 16.18
C ALA A 144 -10.30 35.08 16.86
N ASP A 145 -10.30 35.13 18.19
CA ASP A 145 -9.06 35.44 18.94
C ASP A 145 -8.11 34.25 18.74
N ILE A 146 -7.23 34.35 17.75
CA ILE A 146 -6.33 33.29 17.29
C ILE A 146 -5.48 32.76 18.45
N ASP A 147 -5.04 33.64 19.33
CA ASP A 147 -4.19 33.26 20.47
C ASP A 147 -4.98 32.44 21.50
N LYS A 148 -6.26 32.73 21.72
CA LYS A 148 -7.10 31.88 22.56
C LYS A 148 -7.31 30.50 21.96
N VAL A 149 -7.52 30.41 20.64
CA VAL A 149 -7.66 29.12 19.95
C VAL A 149 -6.37 28.30 20.05
N ARG A 150 -5.21 28.93 19.84
CA ARG A 150 -3.89 28.29 19.96
C ARG A 150 -3.65 27.78 21.38
N ASN A 151 -3.91 28.59 22.40
CA ASN A 151 -3.75 28.20 23.78
C ASN A 151 -4.70 27.03 24.14
N SER A 152 -5.96 27.08 23.72
CA SER A 152 -6.92 26.00 23.92
C SER A 152 -6.46 24.71 23.25
N ALA A 153 -5.98 24.77 22.00
CA ALA A 153 -5.43 23.63 21.28
C ALA A 153 -4.22 23.01 22.01
N PHE A 154 -3.27 23.87 22.42
CA PHE A 154 -2.08 23.41 23.12
C PHE A 154 -2.42 22.71 24.44
N GLU A 155 -3.29 23.30 25.26
CA GLU A 155 -3.71 22.72 26.52
C GLU A 155 -4.40 21.35 26.34
N LYS A 156 -5.23 21.22 25.31
CA LYS A 156 -5.92 19.94 25.00
C LYS A 156 -4.95 18.85 24.53
N LEU A 157 -3.92 19.22 23.78
CA LEU A 157 -3.06 18.24 23.10
C LEU A 157 -1.74 17.97 23.81
N LYS A 158 -1.26 18.86 24.68
CA LYS A 158 0.07 18.78 25.26
C LYS A 158 0.40 17.47 25.99
N SER A 159 -0.58 16.79 26.56
CA SER A 159 -0.38 15.50 27.24
C SER A 159 -0.06 14.35 26.26
N ASN A 160 -0.49 14.47 24.99
CA ASN A 160 -0.43 13.41 23.99
C ASN A 160 0.82 13.47 23.09
N PHE A 161 1.65 14.50 23.26
CA PHE A 161 2.83 14.75 22.43
C PHE A 161 4.08 15.02 23.28
N ASP A 162 5.18 14.34 22.97
CA ASP A 162 6.45 14.51 23.68
C ASP A 162 7.14 15.84 23.32
N ASN A 163 7.13 16.21 22.02
CA ASN A 163 7.76 17.44 21.53
C ASN A 163 6.78 18.61 21.51
N LYS A 164 6.82 19.42 22.58
CA LYS A 164 5.92 20.58 22.76
C LYS A 164 6.19 21.70 21.75
N ILE A 165 7.44 21.86 21.30
CA ILE A 165 7.82 22.88 20.32
C ILE A 165 7.19 22.52 18.97
N ALA A 166 7.36 21.27 18.51
CA ALA A 166 6.74 20.82 17.28
C ALA A 166 5.20 20.90 17.35
N LEU A 167 4.60 20.57 18.49
CA LEU A 167 3.16 20.70 18.69
C LEU A 167 2.70 22.15 18.55
N ASN A 168 3.38 23.07 19.22
CA ASN A 168 3.04 24.50 19.14
C ASN A 168 3.13 25.04 17.72
N ASP A 169 4.19 24.68 16.98
CA ASP A 169 4.39 25.13 15.62
C ASP A 169 3.36 24.53 14.66
N VAL A 170 2.98 23.25 14.84
CA VAL A 170 1.88 22.64 14.08
C VAL A 170 0.55 23.34 14.35
N ILE A 171 0.25 23.67 15.59
CA ILE A 171 -0.95 24.46 15.95
C ILE A 171 -0.89 25.83 15.31
N ASN A 172 0.26 26.49 15.28
CA ASN A 172 0.44 27.77 14.59
C ASN A 172 0.15 27.66 13.09
N ALA A 173 0.64 26.60 12.41
CA ALA A 173 0.35 26.36 10.99
C ALA A 173 -1.15 26.17 10.74
N ILE A 174 -1.78 25.28 11.51
CA ILE A 174 -3.22 24.97 11.36
C ILE A 174 -4.09 26.20 11.59
N THR A 175 -3.83 26.93 12.66
CA THR A 175 -4.61 28.14 12.99
C THR A 175 -4.35 29.27 12.01
N SER A 176 -3.11 29.45 11.55
CA SER A 176 -2.77 30.44 10.52
C SER A 176 -3.47 30.13 9.20
N HIS A 177 -3.51 28.86 8.80
CA HIS A 177 -4.19 28.43 7.58
C HIS A 177 -5.70 28.77 7.59
N GLN A 178 -6.37 28.58 8.72
CA GLN A 178 -7.83 28.73 8.81
C GLN A 178 -8.29 30.13 9.25
N LEU A 179 -7.55 30.77 10.14
CA LEU A 179 -8.02 31.94 10.86
C LEU A 179 -7.27 33.22 10.50
N ASP A 180 -6.12 33.14 9.81
CA ASP A 180 -5.31 34.31 9.43
C ASP A 180 -5.22 34.45 7.90
N PRO A 181 -6.01 35.36 7.29
CA PRO A 181 -5.99 35.54 5.83
C PRO A 181 -4.63 35.95 5.27
N TYR A 182 -3.79 36.61 6.07
CA TYR A 182 -2.49 37.12 5.63
C TYR A 182 -1.39 36.02 5.65
N LYS A 183 -1.60 34.96 6.40
CA LYS A 183 -0.66 33.85 6.55
C LYS A 183 -1.12 32.55 5.89
N ARG A 184 -2.31 32.58 5.32
CA ARG A 184 -2.97 31.38 4.79
C ARG A 184 -2.16 30.65 3.73
N VAL A 185 -1.59 31.38 2.78
CA VAL A 185 -0.87 30.79 1.65
C VAL A 185 0.40 30.07 2.13
N GLU A 186 1.19 30.73 2.97
CA GLU A 186 2.41 30.15 3.53
C GLU A 186 2.08 28.98 4.45
N ALA A 187 1.00 29.07 5.23
CA ALA A 187 0.54 27.98 6.08
C ALA A 187 0.08 26.77 5.26
N GLU A 188 -0.63 26.97 4.15
CA GLU A 188 -1.04 25.89 3.23
C GLU A 188 0.17 25.20 2.62
N ARG A 189 1.16 25.95 2.13
CA ARG A 189 2.42 25.41 1.61
C ARG A 189 3.17 24.58 2.67
N TRP A 190 3.24 25.10 3.90
CA TRP A 190 3.85 24.38 5.01
C TRP A 190 3.10 23.07 5.31
N LEU A 191 1.75 23.12 5.39
CA LEU A 191 0.90 21.96 5.65
C LEU A 191 0.98 20.92 4.53
N LEU A 192 1.17 21.33 3.28
CA LEU A 192 1.39 20.43 2.15
C LEU A 192 2.83 19.84 2.12
N GLY A 193 3.70 20.27 3.03
CA GLY A 193 5.06 19.76 3.12
C GLY A 193 6.03 20.39 2.13
N GLU A 194 5.70 21.52 1.53
CA GLU A 194 6.60 22.24 0.65
C GLU A 194 7.87 22.73 1.37
N LEU A 195 8.91 23.00 0.58
CA LEU A 195 10.13 23.60 1.12
C LEU A 195 9.86 25.06 1.48
N MET A 196 10.09 25.41 2.75
CA MET A 196 9.89 26.75 3.27
C MET A 196 11.23 27.47 3.46
N ASP A 197 11.28 28.74 3.12
CA ASP A 197 12.44 29.58 3.48
C ASP A 197 12.31 30.15 4.91
N ILE A 198 13.39 30.76 5.39
CA ILE A 198 13.46 31.29 6.76
C ILE A 198 12.43 32.45 6.94
N ARG A 199 12.13 33.20 5.91
CA ARG A 199 11.17 34.32 5.99
C ARG A 199 9.75 33.80 6.12
N ASP A 200 9.38 32.79 5.31
CA ASP A 200 8.08 32.13 5.37
C ASP A 200 7.86 31.50 6.76
N LEU A 201 8.87 30.79 7.30
CA LEU A 201 8.79 30.20 8.63
C LEU A 201 8.65 31.26 9.73
N SER A 202 9.43 32.36 9.64
CA SER A 202 9.36 33.45 10.60
C SER A 202 8.00 34.17 10.54
N HIS A 203 7.44 34.37 9.35
CA HIS A 203 6.12 34.94 9.17
C HIS A 203 5.02 34.11 9.84
N LEU A 204 5.15 32.78 9.80
CA LEU A 204 4.22 31.85 10.46
C LEU A 204 4.49 31.70 11.98
N ASN A 205 5.58 32.24 12.50
CA ASN A 205 6.10 31.97 13.85
C ASN A 205 6.36 30.45 14.08
N ILE A 206 7.00 29.81 13.11
CA ILE A 206 7.34 28.38 13.09
C ILE A 206 8.85 28.25 12.96
N LEU A 207 9.46 27.29 13.70
CA LEU A 207 10.91 27.14 13.72
C LEU A 207 11.45 26.28 12.57
N TYR A 208 10.68 25.28 12.13
CA TYR A 208 11.16 24.30 11.16
C TYR A 208 10.03 23.87 10.21
N ASP A 209 10.42 23.41 9.01
CA ASP A 209 9.51 22.77 8.06
C ASP A 209 9.15 21.33 8.47
N LEU A 210 8.19 20.72 7.78
CA LEU A 210 7.73 19.35 8.02
C LEU A 210 8.78 18.27 7.73
N LYS A 211 9.90 18.58 7.10
CA LYS A 211 10.98 17.61 6.85
C LYS A 211 11.69 17.20 8.13
N ARG A 212 11.50 17.94 9.21
CA ARG A 212 12.04 17.57 10.53
C ARG A 212 11.19 16.47 11.16
N LYS A 213 11.87 15.41 11.66
CA LYS A 213 11.24 14.18 12.19
C LYS A 213 10.07 14.45 13.15
N SER A 214 10.29 15.31 14.15
CA SER A 214 9.28 15.60 15.19
C SER A 214 8.06 16.34 14.64
N TYR A 215 8.25 17.22 13.66
CA TYR A 215 7.18 17.99 13.03
C TYR A 215 6.30 17.10 12.14
N ALA A 216 6.94 16.31 11.28
CA ALA A 216 6.23 15.35 10.44
C ALA A 216 5.42 14.34 11.26
N TYR A 217 6.03 13.79 12.33
CA TYR A 217 5.31 12.85 13.22
C TYR A 217 4.12 13.51 13.92
N THR A 218 4.31 14.72 14.46
CA THR A 218 3.25 15.46 15.13
C THR A 218 2.10 15.76 14.20
N MET A 219 2.40 16.23 12.98
CA MET A 219 1.38 16.53 11.98
C MET A 219 0.66 15.26 11.50
N LEU A 220 1.40 14.19 11.18
CA LEU A 220 0.83 12.91 10.79
C LEU A 220 -0.13 12.37 11.86
N LYS A 221 0.28 12.41 13.13
CA LYS A 221 -0.55 11.98 14.25
C LYS A 221 -1.82 12.82 14.38
N ILE A 222 -1.71 14.15 14.33
CA ILE A 222 -2.88 15.03 14.41
C ILE A 222 -3.86 14.76 13.27
N ILE A 223 -3.39 14.63 12.04
CA ILE A 223 -4.28 14.41 10.88
C ILE A 223 -4.95 13.04 10.97
N ILE A 224 -4.22 11.97 11.26
CA ILE A 224 -4.80 10.62 11.35
C ILE A 224 -5.83 10.54 12.48
N GLU A 225 -5.52 11.06 13.67
CA GLU A 225 -6.42 11.00 14.83
C GLU A 225 -7.69 11.86 14.69
N ASN A 226 -7.68 12.84 13.78
CA ASN A 226 -8.80 13.75 13.55
C ASN A 226 -9.42 13.61 12.16
N SER A 227 -8.97 12.65 11.37
CA SER A 227 -9.63 12.27 10.12
C SER A 227 -11.00 11.67 10.38
N GLU A 228 -11.95 11.92 9.47
CA GLU A 228 -13.28 11.30 9.53
C GLU A 228 -13.23 9.80 9.29
N LEU A 229 -12.33 9.39 8.40
CA LEU A 229 -12.10 7.99 8.10
C LEU A 229 -10.93 7.45 8.92
N ARG A 230 -11.04 6.19 9.32
CA ARG A 230 -9.94 5.44 9.94
C ARG A 230 -8.81 5.25 8.93
N SER A 231 -7.59 5.02 9.41
CA SER A 231 -6.43 4.94 8.53
C SER A 231 -5.79 3.56 8.53
N VAL A 232 -5.36 3.10 7.35
CA VAL A 232 -4.64 1.85 7.14
C VAL A 232 -3.34 2.14 6.39
N ILE A 233 -2.21 1.77 6.98
CA ILE A 233 -0.91 1.80 6.32
C ILE A 233 -0.56 0.39 5.86
N PHE A 234 -0.20 0.25 4.60
CA PHE A 234 0.37 -0.96 4.05
C PHE A 234 1.87 -0.77 3.83
N ILE A 235 2.68 -1.47 4.63
CA ILE A 235 4.14 -1.40 4.57
C ILE A 235 4.66 -2.65 3.88
N ASP A 236 5.12 -2.51 2.65
CA ASP A 236 5.63 -3.62 1.84
C ASP A 236 7.12 -3.87 2.08
N ASP A 237 7.55 -5.09 1.78
CA ASP A 237 8.95 -5.54 1.89
C ASP A 237 9.57 -5.36 3.29
N PHE A 238 8.79 -5.58 4.35
CA PHE A 238 9.24 -5.37 5.73
C PHE A 238 10.44 -6.25 6.13
N GLU A 239 10.62 -7.37 5.46
CA GLU A 239 11.79 -8.25 5.65
C GLU A 239 13.13 -7.56 5.34
N LYS A 240 13.15 -6.45 4.59
CA LYS A 240 14.37 -5.69 4.35
C LYS A 240 14.93 -5.08 5.63
N ILE A 241 14.06 -4.65 6.53
CA ILE A 241 14.50 -4.19 7.86
C ILE A 241 15.18 -5.34 8.61
N VAL A 242 14.59 -6.52 8.59
CA VAL A 242 15.12 -7.70 9.29
C VAL A 242 16.48 -8.11 8.73
N SER A 243 16.59 -8.20 7.39
CA SER A 243 17.85 -8.56 6.74
C SER A 243 18.99 -7.58 7.02
N LEU A 244 18.70 -6.29 7.06
CA LEU A 244 19.68 -5.26 7.39
C LEU A 244 20.05 -5.25 8.88
N MET A 245 19.14 -5.65 9.76
CA MET A 245 19.44 -5.74 11.21
C MET A 245 20.32 -6.93 11.55
N LYS A 246 20.31 -7.99 10.75
CA LYS A 246 21.18 -9.15 10.96
C LYS A 246 22.66 -8.85 10.72
N GLY A 247 22.98 -7.81 9.95
CA GLY A 247 24.32 -7.60 9.42
C GLY A 247 24.72 -8.77 8.51
N ASP A 248 25.56 -8.54 7.54
CA ASP A 248 26.18 -9.64 6.80
C ASP A 248 27.17 -10.36 7.73
N LYS A 249 26.70 -11.32 8.54
CA LYS A 249 27.60 -12.22 9.32
C LYS A 249 28.57 -12.96 8.41
N LYS A 250 28.39 -12.93 7.08
CA LYS A 250 29.28 -13.52 6.10
C LYS A 250 30.41 -12.59 5.63
N SER A 251 30.29 -11.28 5.83
CA SER A 251 31.37 -10.33 5.51
C SER A 251 32.33 -10.11 6.68
N GLU A 252 31.98 -10.51 7.90
CA GLU A 252 32.80 -10.36 9.09
C GLU A 252 33.93 -11.41 9.17
N GLU A 253 33.87 -12.52 8.40
CA GLU A 253 34.93 -13.55 8.42
C GLU A 253 36.22 -13.20 7.66
N ILE A 254 36.25 -12.14 6.85
CA ILE A 254 37.45 -11.80 6.04
C ILE A 254 38.26 -10.64 6.60
N PHE A 255 37.67 -9.76 7.37
CA PHE A 255 38.41 -8.67 8.05
C PHE A 255 37.65 -8.23 9.30
N ASP A 256 37.94 -8.83 10.43
CA ASP A 256 37.46 -8.35 11.74
C ASP A 256 38.48 -7.38 12.35
N PRO A 257 38.25 -6.07 12.31
CA PRO A 257 39.11 -5.09 12.97
C PRO A 257 38.87 -5.00 14.48
N SER A 258 38.04 -5.84 15.07
CA SER A 258 37.71 -5.83 16.51
C SER A 258 38.97 -6.00 17.39
N TRP A 259 39.99 -6.68 16.92
CA TRP A 259 41.28 -6.78 17.60
C TRP A 259 42.05 -5.44 17.71
N LEU A 260 41.68 -4.44 16.90
CA LEU A 260 42.32 -3.12 16.87
C LEU A 260 41.65 -2.09 17.80
N TYR A 261 40.36 -2.22 18.08
CA TYR A 261 39.57 -1.17 18.74
C TYR A 261 38.78 -1.63 19.97
N GLY A 262 39.01 -2.83 20.47
CA GLY A 262 38.25 -3.37 21.59
C GLY A 262 36.82 -3.82 21.25
N GLU A 263 36.23 -4.68 22.07
CA GLU A 263 34.97 -5.39 21.86
C GLU A 263 33.68 -4.53 21.85
N GLU A 264 33.72 -3.29 21.44
CA GLU A 264 32.50 -2.57 21.13
C GLU A 264 32.05 -3.01 19.73
N HIS A 265 31.03 -3.86 19.64
CA HIS A 265 30.34 -4.20 18.42
C HIS A 265 29.85 -2.93 17.72
N ILE A 266 30.67 -2.39 16.82
CA ILE A 266 30.31 -1.23 15.99
C ILE A 266 29.29 -1.72 14.98
N GLN A 267 28.00 -1.59 15.30
CA GLN A 267 26.92 -1.88 14.36
C GLN A 267 27.12 -1.09 13.08
N SER A 268 26.92 -1.77 11.93
CA SER A 268 27.02 -1.09 10.63
C SER A 268 26.03 0.08 10.53
N PRO A 269 26.33 1.10 9.72
CA PRO A 269 25.39 2.22 9.49
C PRO A 269 24.01 1.75 9.00
N GLU A 270 23.98 0.67 8.20
CA GLU A 270 22.76 0.05 7.68
C GLU A 270 21.95 -0.58 8.80
N THR A 271 22.56 -1.35 9.68
CA THR A 271 21.91 -1.97 10.85
C THR A 271 21.29 -0.91 11.75
N ARG A 272 22.02 0.16 12.05
CA ARG A 272 21.48 1.30 12.84
C ARG A 272 20.31 1.99 12.13
N SER A 273 20.37 2.11 10.83
CA SER A 273 19.30 2.71 10.03
C SER A 273 18.05 1.85 10.05
N ALA A 274 18.20 0.54 9.91
CA ALA A 274 17.10 -0.44 9.99
C ALA A 274 16.45 -0.45 11.38
N GLN A 275 17.23 -0.43 12.45
CA GLN A 275 16.71 -0.31 13.82
C GLN A 275 15.89 0.98 14.01
N LYS A 276 16.42 2.11 13.54
CA LYS A 276 15.69 3.40 13.60
C LYS A 276 14.41 3.38 12.77
N ALA A 277 14.38 2.68 11.65
CA ALA A 277 13.16 2.53 10.84
C ALA A 277 12.12 1.69 11.60
N LEU A 278 12.54 0.57 12.20
CA LEU A 278 11.65 -0.24 13.03
C LEU A 278 11.09 0.55 14.21
N ASP A 279 11.93 1.30 14.93
CA ASP A 279 11.46 2.13 16.05
C ASP A 279 10.40 3.14 15.62
N LYS A 280 10.59 3.76 14.45
CA LYS A 280 9.61 4.71 13.90
C LYS A 280 8.30 4.03 13.53
N ILE A 281 8.34 2.82 12.97
CA ILE A 281 7.13 2.05 12.65
C ILE A 281 6.40 1.65 13.93
N LEU A 282 7.13 1.23 14.96
CA LEU A 282 6.54 0.93 16.26
C LEU A 282 5.95 2.18 16.95
N ASP A 283 6.56 3.35 16.76
CA ASP A 283 6.00 4.62 17.25
C ASP A 283 4.64 4.96 16.59
N LEU A 284 4.39 4.51 15.36
CA LEU A 284 3.09 4.71 14.69
C LEU A 284 1.94 4.02 15.42
N GLN A 285 2.19 2.95 16.17
CA GLN A 285 1.19 2.28 17.00
C GLN A 285 0.57 3.20 18.07
N LYS A 286 1.28 4.28 18.44
CA LYS A 286 0.78 5.29 19.38
C LYS A 286 -0.28 6.22 18.76
N ILE A 287 -0.52 6.13 17.47
CA ILE A 287 -1.50 6.93 16.73
C ILE A 287 -2.86 6.22 16.79
N LYS A 288 -3.85 6.85 17.40
CA LYS A 288 -5.19 6.26 17.54
C LYS A 288 -5.88 6.11 16.18
N GLY A 289 -6.59 5.01 16.01
CA GLY A 289 -7.34 4.75 14.77
C GLY A 289 -6.49 4.25 13.61
N LEU A 290 -5.17 4.08 13.80
CA LEU A 290 -4.26 3.58 12.78
C LEU A 290 -4.17 2.06 12.83
N ARG A 291 -4.23 1.44 11.65
CA ARG A 291 -3.98 0.01 11.41
C ARG A 291 -2.78 -0.14 10.52
N ILE A 292 -1.91 -1.07 10.84
CA ILE A 292 -0.68 -1.31 10.09
C ILE A 292 -0.70 -2.71 9.53
N ILE A 293 -0.57 -2.83 8.21
CA ILE A 293 -0.28 -4.10 7.53
C ILE A 293 1.21 -4.12 7.25
N ILE A 294 1.87 -5.20 7.58
CA ILE A 294 3.26 -5.45 7.19
C ILE A 294 3.34 -6.69 6.32
N THR A 295 4.11 -6.66 5.24
CA THR A 295 4.32 -7.85 4.41
C THR A 295 5.68 -8.46 4.65
N LEU A 296 5.71 -9.80 4.68
CA LEU A 296 6.88 -10.61 4.95
C LEU A 296 6.96 -11.78 3.98
N LYS A 297 8.15 -12.32 3.76
CA LYS A 297 8.37 -13.50 2.89
C LYS A 297 8.14 -14.82 3.58
N SER A 298 8.38 -14.88 4.90
CA SER A 298 8.35 -16.14 5.67
C SER A 298 7.91 -15.94 7.10
N ILE A 299 7.51 -17.03 7.75
CA ILE A 299 7.19 -17.07 9.17
C ILE A 299 8.46 -16.79 10.00
N ASP A 300 9.62 -17.26 9.57
CA ASP A 300 10.88 -17.05 10.27
C ASP A 300 11.19 -15.54 10.39
N ALA A 301 10.95 -14.77 9.33
CA ALA A 301 11.10 -13.32 9.36
C ALA A 301 10.13 -12.66 10.37
N LEU A 302 8.92 -13.20 10.52
CA LEU A 302 7.97 -12.73 11.54
C LEU A 302 8.46 -13.02 12.96
N GLU A 303 8.94 -14.22 13.21
CA GLU A 303 9.43 -14.60 14.55
C GLU A 303 10.67 -13.78 14.95
N GLU A 304 11.52 -13.43 14.00
CA GLU A 304 12.63 -12.50 14.24
C GLU A 304 12.14 -11.11 14.63
N ILE A 305 11.18 -10.56 13.91
CA ILE A 305 10.57 -9.27 14.25
C ILE A 305 9.95 -9.35 15.64
N LYS A 306 9.21 -10.40 15.95
CA LYS A 306 8.63 -10.61 17.27
C LYS A 306 9.69 -10.66 18.39
N SER A 307 10.83 -11.31 18.13
CA SER A 307 11.92 -11.37 19.11
C SER A 307 12.50 -9.97 19.40
N ILE A 308 12.74 -9.18 18.35
CA ILE A 308 13.25 -7.82 18.47
C ILE A 308 12.25 -6.90 19.20
N ILE A 309 10.96 -7.02 18.86
CA ILE A 309 9.91 -6.24 19.53
C ILE A 309 9.82 -6.64 21.00
N ARG A 310 9.94 -7.93 21.32
CA ARG A 310 9.91 -8.44 22.73
C ARG A 310 11.02 -7.85 23.56
N GLU A 311 12.23 -7.75 23.02
CA GLU A 311 13.36 -7.12 23.70
C GLU A 311 13.15 -5.63 23.96
N LYS A 312 12.48 -4.92 23.03
CA LYS A 312 12.24 -3.47 23.13
C LYS A 312 11.01 -3.11 23.95
N ASN A 313 9.89 -3.73 23.68
CA ASN A 313 8.62 -3.48 24.36
C ASN A 313 7.63 -4.62 24.15
N ASN A 314 7.49 -5.45 25.16
CA ASN A 314 6.60 -6.62 25.12
C ASN A 314 5.11 -6.27 24.94
N GLN A 315 4.68 -5.07 25.35
CA GLN A 315 3.28 -4.65 25.20
C GLN A 315 2.88 -4.47 23.72
N LEU A 316 3.82 -4.12 22.86
CA LEU A 316 3.56 -3.99 21.42
C LEU A 316 3.25 -5.32 20.75
N LEU A 317 3.72 -6.45 21.28
CA LEU A 317 3.35 -7.76 20.77
C LEU A 317 1.86 -8.05 20.91
N ALA A 318 1.22 -7.53 21.94
CA ALA A 318 -0.22 -7.71 22.13
C ALA A 318 -1.07 -7.04 21.02
N THR A 319 -0.51 -6.06 20.31
CA THR A 319 -1.19 -5.40 19.19
C THR A 319 -0.97 -6.14 17.86
N MET A 320 -0.01 -7.07 17.81
CA MET A 320 0.26 -7.86 16.61
C MET A 320 -0.72 -9.02 16.54
N LYS A 321 -1.43 -9.09 15.42
CA LYS A 321 -2.40 -10.15 15.16
C LYS A 321 -1.72 -11.39 14.58
N GLU A 322 -2.45 -12.51 14.58
CA GLU A 322 -2.03 -13.71 13.90
C GLU A 322 -1.81 -13.44 12.41
N PRO A 323 -0.73 -13.98 11.81
CA PRO A 323 -0.39 -13.69 10.43
C PRO A 323 -1.40 -14.31 9.46
N ILE A 324 -1.69 -13.57 8.40
CA ILE A 324 -2.42 -14.09 7.24
C ILE A 324 -1.42 -14.67 6.25
N ILE A 325 -1.62 -15.94 5.87
CA ILE A 325 -0.75 -16.63 4.93
C ILE A 325 -1.29 -16.46 3.50
N LEU A 326 -0.52 -15.81 2.64
CA LEU A 326 -0.81 -15.65 1.23
C LEU A 326 -0.09 -16.78 0.45
N SER A 327 -0.78 -17.90 0.30
CA SER A 327 -0.27 -19.08 -0.42
C SER A 327 -0.25 -18.88 -1.94
N ASN A 328 0.41 -19.76 -2.66
CA ASN A 328 0.28 -19.90 -4.10
C ASN A 328 -1.17 -20.25 -4.49
N PHE A 329 -1.54 -20.03 -5.74
CA PHE A 329 -2.85 -20.41 -6.27
C PHE A 329 -3.03 -21.91 -6.24
N LEU A 330 -4.22 -22.35 -5.86
CA LEU A 330 -4.68 -23.73 -6.06
C LEU A 330 -5.07 -23.94 -7.53
N GLU A 331 -5.24 -25.19 -7.94
CA GLU A 331 -5.64 -25.50 -9.32
C GLU A 331 -6.95 -24.80 -9.72
N ASN A 332 -7.94 -24.76 -8.82
CA ASN A 332 -9.18 -24.02 -9.08
C ASN A 332 -9.01 -22.52 -9.22
N ASP A 333 -8.02 -21.93 -8.53
CA ASP A 333 -7.77 -20.50 -8.59
C ASP A 333 -7.27 -20.08 -10.00
N ILE A 334 -6.45 -20.90 -10.68
CA ILE A 334 -5.99 -20.57 -12.03
C ILE A 334 -7.14 -20.56 -13.03
N PHE A 335 -8.08 -21.51 -12.91
CA PHE A 335 -9.27 -21.55 -13.77
C PHE A 335 -10.14 -20.30 -13.58
N GLN A 336 -10.39 -19.93 -12.33
CA GLN A 336 -11.17 -18.74 -12.01
C GLN A 336 -10.45 -17.48 -12.48
N PHE A 337 -9.14 -17.34 -12.18
CA PHE A 337 -8.33 -16.21 -12.60
C PHE A 337 -8.35 -16.02 -14.11
N TYR A 338 -8.16 -17.09 -14.87
CA TYR A 338 -8.21 -17.06 -16.33
C TYR A 338 -9.57 -16.62 -16.84
N LYS A 339 -10.64 -17.24 -16.36
CA LYS A 339 -12.02 -16.97 -16.77
C LYS A 339 -12.42 -15.52 -16.51
N GLU A 340 -12.19 -15.01 -15.30
CA GLU A 340 -12.58 -13.65 -14.94
C GLU A 340 -11.78 -12.61 -15.75
N ASN A 341 -10.49 -12.86 -16.02
CA ASN A 341 -9.69 -11.95 -16.83
C ASN A 341 -10.10 -11.95 -18.31
N MET A 342 -10.42 -13.09 -18.88
CA MET A 342 -10.93 -13.17 -20.24
C MET A 342 -12.30 -12.50 -20.37
N LYS A 343 -13.19 -12.70 -19.38
CA LYS A 343 -14.49 -12.03 -19.32
C LYS A 343 -14.34 -10.51 -19.27
N ALA A 344 -13.47 -10.01 -18.40
CA ALA A 344 -13.20 -8.58 -18.30
C ALA A 344 -12.59 -8.02 -19.59
N PHE A 345 -11.65 -8.73 -20.22
CA PHE A 345 -11.06 -8.34 -21.50
C PHE A 345 -12.12 -8.21 -22.59
N LEU A 346 -13.01 -9.19 -22.72
CA LEU A 346 -14.09 -9.18 -23.71
C LEU A 346 -15.10 -8.06 -23.42
N LYS A 347 -15.45 -7.84 -22.15
CA LYS A 347 -16.34 -6.74 -21.74
C LYS A 347 -15.77 -5.38 -22.13
N ASN A 348 -14.50 -5.14 -21.85
CA ASN A 348 -13.84 -3.86 -22.12
C ASN A 348 -13.69 -3.57 -23.62
N ASN A 349 -13.76 -4.61 -24.45
CA ASN A 349 -13.72 -4.48 -25.89
C ASN A 349 -15.13 -4.57 -26.56
N ASN A 350 -16.22 -4.46 -25.78
CA ASN A 350 -17.61 -4.53 -26.20
C ASN A 350 -18.01 -5.88 -26.86
N TYR A 351 -17.44 -6.99 -26.39
CA TYR A 351 -17.71 -8.34 -26.87
C TYR A 351 -18.20 -9.28 -25.76
N LEU A 352 -18.90 -8.76 -24.75
CA LEU A 352 -19.38 -9.57 -23.63
C LEU A 352 -20.35 -10.69 -24.07
N GLU A 353 -21.20 -10.43 -25.05
CA GLU A 353 -22.13 -11.41 -25.64
C GLU A 353 -21.41 -12.67 -26.13
N PHE A 354 -20.20 -12.49 -26.61
CA PHE A 354 -19.36 -13.57 -27.06
C PHE A 354 -18.96 -14.55 -25.95
N PHE A 355 -18.85 -14.09 -24.72
CA PHE A 355 -18.51 -14.92 -23.56
C PHE A 355 -19.69 -15.83 -23.14
N GLU A 356 -20.90 -15.33 -23.27
CA GLU A 356 -22.13 -16.07 -22.92
C GLU A 356 -22.42 -17.21 -23.92
N GLU A 357 -21.97 -17.08 -25.18
CA GLU A 357 -22.12 -18.10 -26.22
C GLU A 357 -21.09 -19.24 -26.15
N PHE A 358 -20.06 -19.16 -25.32
CA PHE A 358 -19.01 -20.18 -25.22
C PHE A 358 -19.41 -21.34 -24.32
N PRO A 359 -19.56 -22.57 -24.89
CA PRO A 359 -19.69 -23.76 -24.02
C PRO A 359 -18.40 -24.07 -23.25
N ASP A 360 -17.22 -23.77 -23.83
CA ASP A 360 -15.92 -23.91 -23.19
C ASP A 360 -15.51 -22.59 -22.52
N SER A 361 -15.60 -22.55 -21.20
CA SER A 361 -15.30 -21.36 -20.40
C SER A 361 -13.82 -20.95 -20.42
N TYR A 362 -12.94 -21.73 -21.06
CA TYR A 362 -11.49 -21.52 -21.09
C TYR A 362 -10.93 -21.19 -22.48
N PHE A 363 -11.76 -21.08 -23.52
CA PHE A 363 -11.27 -20.72 -24.83
C PHE A 363 -10.56 -19.34 -24.84
N PRO A 364 -9.42 -19.13 -25.54
CA PRO A 364 -8.72 -20.00 -26.49
C PRO A 364 -7.86 -21.10 -25.87
N LEU A 365 -7.63 -21.10 -24.58
CA LEU A 365 -6.96 -22.22 -23.89
C LEU A 365 -7.96 -23.32 -23.56
N ASN A 366 -7.49 -24.37 -22.93
CA ASN A 366 -8.30 -25.45 -22.38
C ASN A 366 -7.81 -25.87 -21.01
N GLU A 367 -8.55 -26.76 -20.36
CA GLU A 367 -8.25 -27.22 -19.01
C GLU A 367 -6.85 -27.86 -18.89
N LYS A 368 -6.40 -28.62 -19.91
CA LYS A 368 -5.09 -29.28 -19.90
C LYS A 368 -3.97 -28.23 -19.85
N ILE A 369 -4.02 -27.20 -20.68
CA ILE A 369 -3.03 -26.14 -20.71
C ILE A 369 -3.02 -25.38 -19.37
N LEU A 370 -4.19 -25.08 -18.79
CA LEU A 370 -4.27 -24.41 -17.51
C LEU A 370 -3.66 -25.25 -16.38
N LYS A 371 -3.91 -26.56 -16.33
CA LYS A 371 -3.27 -27.50 -15.38
C LYS A 371 -1.76 -27.54 -15.58
N TYR A 372 -1.30 -27.60 -16.84
CA TYR A 372 0.13 -27.54 -17.15
C TYR A 372 0.77 -26.25 -16.61
N ILE A 373 0.16 -25.10 -16.87
CA ILE A 373 0.66 -23.81 -16.37
C ILE A 373 0.71 -23.82 -14.84
N HIS A 374 -0.34 -24.32 -14.17
CA HIS A 374 -0.35 -24.45 -12.71
C HIS A 374 0.81 -25.30 -12.20
N THR A 375 1.04 -26.47 -12.79
CA THR A 375 2.10 -27.38 -12.40
C THR A 375 3.48 -26.77 -12.61
N CYS A 376 3.74 -26.17 -13.79
CA CYS A 376 5.03 -25.56 -14.12
C CYS A 376 5.34 -24.33 -13.27
N SER A 377 4.32 -23.55 -12.92
CA SER A 377 4.44 -22.36 -12.08
C SER A 377 4.42 -22.68 -10.57
N GLN A 378 4.13 -23.93 -10.19
CA GLN A 378 3.85 -24.35 -8.82
C GLN A 378 2.75 -23.47 -8.17
N GLY A 379 1.79 -23.04 -8.96
CA GLY A 379 0.72 -22.14 -8.53
C GLY A 379 1.15 -20.70 -8.23
N ASN A 380 2.39 -20.31 -8.50
CA ASN A 380 2.85 -18.94 -8.24
C ASN A 380 2.16 -17.92 -9.18
N PRO A 381 1.37 -16.97 -8.67
CA PRO A 381 0.60 -16.04 -9.51
C PRO A 381 1.44 -15.26 -10.51
N ARG A 382 2.64 -14.81 -10.14
CA ARG A 382 3.54 -14.08 -11.04
C ARG A 382 4.00 -14.94 -12.22
N GLU A 383 4.35 -16.20 -11.95
CA GLU A 383 4.78 -17.13 -13.01
C GLU A 383 3.60 -17.54 -13.90
N ILE A 384 2.40 -17.75 -13.33
CA ILE A 384 1.16 -17.99 -14.08
C ILE A 384 0.90 -16.85 -15.07
N ILE A 385 0.98 -15.61 -14.58
CA ILE A 385 0.78 -14.41 -15.44
C ILE A 385 1.82 -14.36 -16.56
N LYS A 386 3.09 -14.67 -16.29
CA LYS A 386 4.13 -14.74 -17.33
C LYS A 386 3.82 -15.78 -18.38
N PHE A 387 3.34 -16.97 -18.00
CA PHE A 387 2.91 -17.99 -18.95
C PHE A 387 1.77 -17.49 -19.81
N PHE A 388 0.73 -16.89 -19.22
CA PHE A 388 -0.38 -16.31 -20.00
C PHE A 388 0.10 -15.23 -20.96
N ILE A 389 0.94 -14.31 -20.51
CA ILE A 389 1.49 -13.26 -21.37
C ILE A 389 2.26 -13.89 -22.54
N LYS A 390 3.08 -14.89 -22.29
CA LYS A 390 3.85 -15.59 -23.33
C LYS A 390 2.93 -16.24 -24.37
N ILE A 391 1.98 -17.06 -23.92
CA ILE A 391 1.05 -17.77 -24.81
C ILE A 391 0.21 -16.80 -25.65
N PHE A 392 -0.34 -15.77 -25.01
CA PHE A 392 -1.15 -14.78 -25.72
C PHE A 392 -0.34 -13.90 -26.67
N ASN A 393 0.93 -13.58 -26.34
CA ASN A 393 1.82 -12.91 -27.30
C ASN A 393 2.11 -13.80 -28.52
N GLU A 394 2.29 -15.10 -28.32
CA GLU A 394 2.45 -16.03 -29.45
C GLU A 394 1.19 -16.08 -30.31
N ILE A 395 -0.01 -16.12 -29.70
CA ILE A 395 -1.29 -16.11 -30.42
C ILE A 395 -1.48 -14.79 -31.21
N ILE A 396 -1.11 -13.66 -30.61
CA ILE A 396 -1.37 -12.33 -31.18
C ILE A 396 -0.34 -11.95 -32.27
N PHE A 397 0.93 -12.20 -32.02
CA PHE A 397 2.04 -11.63 -32.79
C PHE A 397 2.82 -12.64 -33.64
N SER A 398 2.67 -13.95 -33.39
CA SER A 398 3.39 -14.92 -34.21
C SER A 398 2.66 -15.22 -35.54
N ASN A 399 3.41 -15.63 -36.54
CA ASN A 399 2.88 -16.13 -37.79
C ASN A 399 2.46 -17.61 -37.72
N ASN A 400 2.63 -18.24 -36.54
CA ASN A 400 2.27 -19.63 -36.35
C ASN A 400 0.74 -19.83 -36.39
N ASN A 401 0.30 -20.97 -36.88
CA ASN A 401 -1.11 -21.32 -36.79
C ASN A 401 -1.50 -21.48 -35.32
N PHE A 402 -2.65 -20.92 -34.98
CA PHE A 402 -3.22 -20.99 -33.62
C PHE A 402 -3.26 -22.42 -33.08
N ASP A 403 -3.70 -23.40 -33.89
CA ASP A 403 -3.79 -24.79 -33.47
C ASP A 403 -2.41 -25.41 -33.15
N ASN A 404 -1.38 -25.01 -33.89
CA ASN A 404 -0.01 -25.44 -33.62
C ASN A 404 0.54 -24.88 -32.29
N ILE A 405 0.17 -23.64 -31.95
CA ILE A 405 0.54 -23.02 -30.68
C ILE A 405 -0.11 -23.80 -29.53
N LEU A 406 -1.41 -24.06 -29.61
CA LEU A 406 -2.11 -24.81 -28.56
C LEU A 406 -1.58 -26.24 -28.44
N ALA A 407 -1.42 -26.95 -29.57
CA ALA A 407 -0.87 -28.29 -29.60
C ALA A 407 0.53 -28.38 -29.01
N TYR A 408 1.37 -27.36 -29.21
CA TYR A 408 2.69 -27.30 -28.56
C TYR A 408 2.56 -27.30 -27.04
N TYR A 409 1.70 -26.45 -26.45
CA TYR A 409 1.52 -26.39 -25.00
C TYR A 409 0.77 -27.62 -24.45
N GLU A 410 -0.16 -28.20 -25.18
CA GLU A 410 -0.83 -29.46 -24.79
C GLU A 410 0.13 -30.67 -24.75
N ASN A 411 1.11 -30.71 -25.66
CA ASN A 411 2.11 -31.79 -25.70
C ASN A 411 3.21 -31.64 -24.63
N GLN A 412 3.28 -30.49 -23.97
CA GLN A 412 4.16 -30.30 -22.78
C GLN A 412 3.50 -30.81 -21.50
N CYS A 413 2.20 -31.09 -21.53
CA CYS A 413 1.45 -31.75 -20.45
C CYS A 413 1.66 -33.24 -20.45
#